data_2f2fcdfb0b43b9e26d32d3d95955270a
#
_entry.id   2f2fcdfb0b43b9e26d32d3d95955270a
#
_cell.length_a   1.000
_cell.length_b   1.000
_cell.length_c   1.000
_cell.angle_alpha   90.00
_cell.angle_beta   90.00
_cell.angle_gamma   90.00
#
_symmetry.space_group_name_H-M   'P 1'
#
loop_
_entity.id
_entity.type
_entity.pdbx_description
1 polymer ?
#
loop_
_entity_poly.entity_id
_entity_poly.type
_entity_poly.pdbx_seq_one_letter_code
_entity_poly.pdbx_strand_id
1 'polypeptide(L)'
;MFQCKDLLSLTTLSQAKVIAGKGGMEKGIRWSYKAENINFEKWVRGKELLIVSSPVTQRKNFDLYKTIKKAIELQMSCALLLVGESYVTQIDDKVIDLAEKNDFPLFTMPWDVPLLDFFEELGHAISYLDDRKDIEDSLLAEIIFGNSINTTSIEQKCIQMGYEKSVLKQVFVLHIAGNIITNDQIRSYAQNLKDYFKAADYQAIVSCYGDRIIGFMNDCTDKRDVIVDIFMKFDAFLKNEYSDIRYTLNIGEKCDNISKLQKSFHETSKTNAVLEHIGRTNEIVFYDQMGFYRMLMAYENTAPMKRFADEVLGEIIAY
;
A
#
# COMPACT_ATOMS: atom_id res chain seq x y z
N MET A 1 2.02 17.21 10.63
CA MET A 1 2.57 15.89 10.27
C MET A 1 2.63 15.04 11.53
N PHE A 2 2.09 13.84 11.52
CA PHE A 2 2.13 12.90 12.64
C PHE A 2 3.58 12.49 12.95
N GLN A 3 3.99 12.49 14.20
CA GLN A 3 5.38 12.24 14.63
C GLN A 3 5.50 10.94 15.43
N CYS A 4 6.72 10.40 15.56
CA CYS A 4 6.96 9.18 16.33
C CYS A 4 6.46 9.26 17.78
N LYS A 5 6.55 10.43 18.43
CA LYS A 5 6.03 10.63 19.79
C LYS A 5 4.50 10.50 19.86
N ASP A 6 3.79 10.86 18.80
CA ASP A 6 2.33 10.83 18.76
C ASP A 6 1.78 9.39 18.73
N LEU A 7 2.62 8.40 18.37
CA LEU A 7 2.26 6.98 18.49
C LEU A 7 1.83 6.59 19.90
N LEU A 8 2.47 7.20 20.93
CA LEU A 8 2.16 6.89 22.33
C LEU A 8 0.81 7.46 22.78
N SER A 9 0.19 8.32 22.00
CA SER A 9 -1.17 8.84 22.25
C SER A 9 -2.26 7.96 21.68
N LEU A 10 -1.93 6.99 20.83
CA LEU A 10 -2.91 6.09 20.25
C LEU A 10 -3.40 5.09 21.30
N THR A 11 -4.72 4.88 21.35
CA THR A 11 -5.33 3.97 22.34
C THR A 11 -4.91 2.52 22.11
N THR A 12 -4.78 2.13 20.85
CA THR A 12 -4.30 0.80 20.45
C THR A 12 -2.85 0.53 20.82
N LEU A 13 -2.04 1.58 21.00
CA LEU A 13 -0.65 1.50 21.43
C LEU A 13 -0.44 1.79 22.94
N SER A 14 -1.48 1.73 23.76
CA SER A 14 -1.40 1.99 25.21
C SER A 14 -0.38 1.11 25.96
N GLN A 15 -0.06 -0.07 25.45
CA GLN A 15 0.94 -0.98 25.97
C GLN A 15 2.32 -0.83 25.30
N ALA A 16 2.46 0.05 24.32
CA ALA A 16 3.71 0.25 23.62
C ALA A 16 4.75 0.92 24.53
N LYS A 17 6.00 0.49 24.39
CA LYS A 17 7.14 1.05 25.12
C LYS A 17 8.25 1.45 24.16
N VAL A 18 8.81 2.62 24.38
CA VAL A 18 10.02 3.06 23.66
C VAL A 18 11.21 2.42 24.34
N ILE A 19 11.97 1.63 23.61
CA ILE A 19 13.14 0.90 24.16
C ILE A 19 14.48 1.49 23.70
N ALA A 20 14.48 2.25 22.59
CA ALA A 20 15.68 2.90 22.06
C ALA A 20 15.34 4.08 21.15
N GLY A 21 16.34 4.90 20.79
CA GLY A 21 16.26 5.94 19.77
C GLY A 21 15.41 7.15 20.14
N LYS A 22 15.35 7.51 21.41
CA LYS A 22 14.53 8.62 21.91
C LYS A 22 14.83 9.98 21.23
N GLY A 23 16.06 10.19 20.75
CA GLY A 23 16.42 11.40 19.99
C GLY A 23 15.62 11.59 18.69
N GLY A 24 15.08 10.50 18.13
CA GLY A 24 14.30 10.53 16.91
C GLY A 24 12.79 10.70 17.08
N MET A 25 12.27 10.96 18.27
CA MET A 25 10.83 11.02 18.55
C MET A 25 10.08 12.13 17.79
N GLU A 26 10.77 13.14 17.33
CA GLU A 26 10.22 14.23 16.50
C GLU A 26 10.16 13.88 15.01
N LYS A 27 10.69 12.75 14.56
CA LYS A 27 10.63 12.32 13.18
C LYS A 27 9.17 12.13 12.75
N GLY A 28 8.82 12.69 11.59
CA GLY A 28 7.47 12.58 11.03
C GLY A 28 7.22 11.18 10.48
N ILE A 29 6.04 10.64 10.72
CA ILE A 29 5.56 9.39 10.16
C ILE A 29 4.57 9.71 9.05
N ARG A 30 4.84 9.21 7.85
CA ARG A 30 3.97 9.34 6.69
C ARG A 30 2.96 8.21 6.60
N TRP A 31 3.40 6.99 6.91
CA TRP A 31 2.57 5.79 6.89
C TRP A 31 3.24 4.64 7.66
N SER A 32 2.53 3.51 7.79
CA SER A 32 3.09 2.27 8.33
C SER A 32 3.36 1.25 7.22
N TYR A 33 4.41 0.49 7.40
CA TYR A 33 4.75 -0.65 6.55
C TYR A 33 4.92 -1.90 7.39
N LYS A 34 4.06 -2.89 7.19
CA LYS A 34 4.19 -4.20 7.82
C LYS A 34 5.13 -5.07 6.99
N ALA A 35 6.26 -5.46 7.55
CA ALA A 35 7.22 -6.32 6.86
C ALA A 35 6.66 -7.74 6.67
N GLU A 36 6.48 -8.15 5.42
CA GLU A 36 6.09 -9.52 5.05
C GLU A 36 7.30 -10.38 4.68
N ASN A 37 8.39 -9.74 4.29
CA ASN A 37 9.66 -10.40 3.96
C ASN A 37 10.85 -9.51 4.34
N ILE A 38 12.06 -10.06 4.24
CA ILE A 38 13.32 -9.37 4.56
C ILE A 38 13.78 -8.38 3.49
N ASN A 39 13.21 -8.44 2.29
CA ASN A 39 13.55 -7.59 1.15
C ASN A 39 12.41 -6.60 0.90
N PHE A 40 12.36 -5.53 1.68
CA PHE A 40 11.28 -4.55 1.63
C PHE A 40 11.69 -3.20 1.02
N GLU A 41 12.91 -3.07 0.52
CA GLU A 41 13.45 -1.84 -0.05
C GLU A 41 12.64 -1.30 -1.22
N LYS A 42 11.96 -2.19 -1.98
CA LYS A 42 11.11 -1.79 -3.12
C LYS A 42 9.77 -1.19 -2.69
N TRP A 43 9.39 -1.36 -1.40
CA TRP A 43 8.06 -1.05 -0.91
C TRP A 43 8.02 0.17 0.01
N VAL A 44 9.19 0.73 0.37
CA VAL A 44 9.31 1.87 1.28
C VAL A 44 9.98 3.06 0.58
N ARG A 45 9.64 4.27 1.00
CA ARG A 45 10.10 5.52 0.39
C ARG A 45 10.75 6.47 1.40
N GLY A 46 10.89 6.03 2.63
CA GLY A 46 11.33 6.83 3.76
C GLY A 46 10.16 7.48 4.51
N LYS A 47 10.40 7.73 5.79
CA LYS A 47 9.41 8.24 6.76
C LYS A 47 8.26 7.28 7.08
N GLU A 48 8.37 5.99 6.80
CA GLU A 48 7.39 5.01 7.28
C GLU A 48 7.72 4.53 8.70
N LEU A 49 6.67 4.09 9.41
CA LEU A 49 6.76 3.24 10.58
C LEU A 49 6.91 1.78 10.12
N LEU A 50 8.04 1.15 10.40
CA LEU A 50 8.21 -0.29 10.15
C LEU A 50 7.50 -1.11 11.23
N ILE A 51 6.65 -2.06 10.84
CA ILE A 51 6.05 -3.03 11.77
C ILE A 51 6.69 -4.38 11.53
N VAL A 52 7.38 -4.88 12.56
CA VAL A 52 8.00 -6.21 12.56
C VAL A 52 7.09 -7.18 13.29
N SER A 53 6.49 -8.09 12.54
CA SER A 53 5.50 -9.06 13.05
C SER A 53 5.68 -10.42 12.36
N SER A 54 4.93 -11.45 12.77
CA SER A 54 4.73 -12.63 11.94
C SER A 54 4.04 -12.22 10.61
N PRO A 55 4.39 -12.76 9.43
CA PRO A 55 5.26 -13.94 9.23
C PRO A 55 6.75 -13.63 8.98
N VAL A 56 7.21 -12.36 8.97
CA VAL A 56 8.62 -12.07 8.65
C VAL A 56 9.59 -12.68 9.68
N THR A 57 9.22 -12.67 10.96
CA THR A 57 10.05 -13.22 12.04
C THR A 57 10.24 -14.75 11.94
N GLN A 58 9.33 -15.44 11.27
CA GLN A 58 9.42 -16.89 11.06
C GLN A 58 10.24 -17.29 9.81
N ARG A 59 10.75 -16.34 9.06
CA ARG A 59 11.61 -16.63 7.90
C ARG A 59 12.98 -17.14 8.38
N LYS A 60 13.49 -18.21 7.75
CA LYS A 60 14.80 -18.82 8.07
C LYS A 60 15.97 -17.84 8.12
N ASN A 61 15.90 -16.77 7.35
CA ASN A 61 16.96 -15.76 7.22
C ASN A 61 16.59 -14.45 7.91
N PHE A 62 15.59 -14.45 8.81
CA PHE A 62 15.24 -13.26 9.55
C PHE A 62 16.37 -12.92 10.54
N ASP A 63 16.76 -11.66 10.51
CA ASP A 63 17.77 -11.08 11.37
C ASP A 63 17.31 -9.67 11.75
N LEU A 64 16.94 -9.48 13.00
CA LEU A 64 16.39 -8.22 13.49
C LEU A 64 17.38 -7.07 13.31
N TYR A 65 18.69 -7.31 13.60
CA TYR A 65 19.72 -6.29 13.46
C TYR A 65 19.81 -5.80 12.01
N LYS A 66 19.87 -6.74 11.05
CA LYS A 66 19.92 -6.38 9.61
C LYS A 66 18.64 -5.69 9.15
N THR A 67 17.50 -6.09 9.68
CA THR A 67 16.19 -5.48 9.34
C THR A 67 16.13 -4.04 9.83
N ILE A 68 16.54 -3.76 11.08
CA ILE A 68 16.57 -2.39 11.63
C ILE A 68 17.64 -1.54 10.93
N LYS A 69 18.84 -2.10 10.68
CA LYS A 69 19.88 -1.40 9.90
C LYS A 69 19.35 -0.97 8.53
N LYS A 70 18.69 -1.86 7.83
CA LYS A 70 18.08 -1.58 6.53
C LYS A 70 17.00 -0.51 6.62
N ALA A 71 16.14 -0.54 7.64
CA ALA A 71 15.12 0.49 7.85
C ALA A 71 15.74 1.88 8.04
N ILE A 72 16.84 1.97 8.79
CA ILE A 72 17.61 3.20 8.98
C ILE A 72 18.19 3.69 7.65
N GLU A 73 18.85 2.80 6.88
CA GLU A 73 19.41 3.10 5.56
C GLU A 73 18.35 3.60 4.57
N LEU A 74 17.13 3.08 4.65
CA LEU A 74 15.99 3.49 3.84
C LEU A 74 15.26 4.72 4.40
N GLN A 75 15.82 5.38 5.42
CA GLN A 75 15.26 6.60 6.03
C GLN A 75 13.83 6.43 6.57
N MET A 76 13.48 5.24 7.01
CA MET A 76 12.24 5.04 7.75
C MET A 76 12.29 5.80 9.09
N SER A 77 11.13 6.17 9.64
CA SER A 77 11.08 7.04 10.81
C SER A 77 11.31 6.31 12.12
N CYS A 78 10.77 5.11 12.25
CA CYS A 78 10.83 4.30 13.49
C CYS A 78 10.42 2.84 13.18
N ALA A 79 10.50 1.98 14.20
CA ALA A 79 9.98 0.62 14.12
C ALA A 79 9.17 0.23 15.34
N LEU A 80 8.09 -0.54 15.11
CA LEU A 80 7.26 -1.20 16.10
C LEU A 80 7.51 -2.71 16.03
N LEU A 81 8.04 -3.27 17.10
CA LEU A 81 8.36 -4.68 17.23
C LEU A 81 7.25 -5.37 18.02
N LEU A 82 6.55 -6.30 17.40
CA LEU A 82 5.61 -7.14 18.13
C LEU A 82 6.36 -8.25 18.84
N VAL A 83 6.17 -8.35 20.16
CA VAL A 83 6.88 -9.27 21.03
C VAL A 83 6.00 -10.44 21.41
N GLY A 84 6.49 -11.68 21.22
CA GLY A 84 5.80 -12.93 21.55
C GLY A 84 6.47 -14.15 20.94
N GLU A 85 5.98 -15.35 21.25
CA GLU A 85 6.63 -16.62 20.86
C GLU A 85 6.84 -16.80 19.35
N SER A 86 5.87 -16.38 18.53
CA SER A 86 5.95 -16.45 17.06
C SER A 86 6.36 -15.12 16.42
N TYR A 87 6.78 -14.18 17.21
CA TYR A 87 7.12 -12.81 16.84
C TYR A 87 8.57 -12.49 17.20
N VAL A 88 8.86 -11.29 17.67
CA VAL A 88 10.18 -10.97 18.20
C VAL A 88 10.29 -11.55 19.61
N THR A 89 11.15 -12.55 19.80
CA THR A 89 11.33 -13.22 21.10
C THR A 89 12.41 -12.56 21.95
N GLN A 90 13.43 -12.01 21.31
CA GLN A 90 14.56 -11.38 21.96
C GLN A 90 15.06 -10.18 21.15
N ILE A 91 15.45 -9.12 21.85
CA ILE A 91 16.04 -7.92 21.24
C ILE A 91 17.44 -7.79 21.82
N ASP A 92 18.45 -8.03 20.98
CA ASP A 92 19.84 -7.96 21.37
C ASP A 92 20.28 -6.51 21.64
N ASP A 93 21.22 -6.31 22.58
CA ASP A 93 21.80 -4.99 22.88
C ASP A 93 22.35 -4.30 21.65
N LYS A 94 22.90 -5.04 20.69
CA LYS A 94 23.38 -4.52 19.40
C LYS A 94 22.30 -3.80 18.58
N VAL A 95 21.04 -4.24 18.69
CA VAL A 95 19.90 -3.60 18.01
C VAL A 95 19.56 -2.29 18.72
N ILE A 96 19.59 -2.31 20.04
CA ILE A 96 19.35 -1.14 20.89
C ILE A 96 20.44 -0.08 20.62
N ASP A 97 21.71 -0.47 20.66
CA ASP A 97 22.86 0.41 20.40
C ASP A 97 22.79 1.02 18.98
N LEU A 98 22.41 0.20 17.98
CA LEU A 98 22.24 0.68 16.60
C LEU A 98 21.15 1.75 16.52
N ALA A 99 20.03 1.52 17.16
CA ALA A 99 18.89 2.42 17.16
C ALA A 99 19.20 3.73 17.92
N GLU A 100 19.83 3.64 19.09
CA GLU A 100 20.27 4.82 19.86
C GLU A 100 21.26 5.67 19.05
N LYS A 101 22.26 5.05 18.45
CA LYS A 101 23.30 5.74 17.66
C LYS A 101 22.75 6.50 16.44
N ASN A 102 21.60 6.07 15.92
CA ASN A 102 20.99 6.67 14.72
C ASN A 102 19.72 7.48 15.04
N ASP A 103 19.42 7.73 16.32
CA ASP A 103 18.17 8.37 16.72
C ASP A 103 16.95 7.72 16.04
N PHE A 104 16.93 6.39 16.02
CA PHE A 104 15.87 5.62 15.37
C PHE A 104 14.94 5.00 16.43
N PRO A 105 13.75 5.58 16.68
CA PRO A 105 12.84 5.09 17.71
C PRO A 105 12.44 3.64 17.50
N LEU A 106 12.71 2.81 18.50
CA LEU A 106 12.22 1.44 18.58
C LEU A 106 11.13 1.35 19.63
N PHE A 107 9.97 0.90 19.20
CA PHE A 107 8.84 0.59 20.06
C PHE A 107 8.67 -0.92 20.16
N THR A 108 8.26 -1.38 21.33
CA THR A 108 7.81 -2.76 21.54
C THR A 108 6.36 -2.76 21.96
N MET A 109 5.64 -3.80 21.56
CA MET A 109 4.24 -4.02 21.90
C MET A 109 3.97 -5.52 21.99
N PRO A 110 3.09 -6.00 22.88
CA PRO A 110 2.63 -7.38 22.86
C PRO A 110 2.02 -7.74 21.52
N TRP A 111 2.18 -8.98 21.09
CA TRP A 111 1.73 -9.46 19.78
C TRP A 111 0.20 -9.55 19.63
N ASP A 112 -0.52 -9.67 20.73
CA ASP A 112 -1.97 -9.89 20.81
C ASP A 112 -2.79 -8.62 20.62
N VAL A 113 -2.12 -7.49 20.36
CA VAL A 113 -2.84 -6.25 20.02
C VAL A 113 -3.45 -6.35 18.62
N PRO A 114 -4.73 -5.94 18.45
CA PRO A 114 -5.38 -5.93 17.15
C PRO A 114 -4.68 -4.95 16.21
N LEU A 115 -3.79 -5.48 15.35
CA LEU A 115 -3.06 -4.64 14.38
C LEU A 115 -3.99 -3.88 13.45
N LEU A 116 -5.13 -4.42 13.24
CA LEU A 116 -6.13 -3.87 12.35
C LEU A 116 -6.67 -2.56 12.94
N ASP A 117 -7.11 -2.57 14.22
CA ASP A 117 -7.57 -1.39 14.94
C ASP A 117 -6.46 -0.33 15.03
N PHE A 118 -5.22 -0.78 15.20
CA PHE A 118 -4.05 0.09 15.15
C PHE A 118 -3.88 0.78 13.79
N PHE A 119 -4.02 0.06 12.69
CA PHE A 119 -3.93 0.67 11.35
C PHE A 119 -5.04 1.69 11.11
N GLU A 120 -6.25 1.41 11.59
CA GLU A 120 -7.37 2.34 11.50
C GLU A 120 -7.09 3.62 12.31
N GLU A 121 -6.74 3.46 13.59
CA GLU A 121 -6.45 4.60 14.47
C GLU A 121 -5.27 5.44 13.96
N LEU A 122 -4.18 4.78 13.50
CA LEU A 122 -3.04 5.46 12.91
C LEU A 122 -3.41 6.20 11.62
N GLY A 123 -4.22 5.57 10.76
CA GLY A 123 -4.71 6.19 9.54
C GLY A 123 -5.52 7.45 9.81
N HIS A 124 -6.43 7.41 10.80
CA HIS A 124 -7.19 8.57 11.26
C HIS A 124 -6.29 9.66 11.84
N ALA A 125 -5.33 9.29 12.69
CA ALA A 125 -4.43 10.25 13.32
C ALA A 125 -3.53 10.98 12.31
N ILE A 126 -2.98 10.25 11.33
CA ILE A 126 -2.18 10.84 10.24
C ILE A 126 -3.03 11.78 9.39
N SER A 127 -4.27 11.37 9.07
CA SER A 127 -5.19 12.17 8.24
C SER A 127 -5.67 13.44 8.94
N TYR A 128 -5.93 13.37 10.24
CA TYR A 128 -6.41 14.50 11.04
C TYR A 128 -5.36 15.62 11.16
N LEU A 129 -4.07 15.26 11.24
CA LEU A 129 -2.98 16.23 11.38
C LEU A 129 -2.52 16.83 10.04
N ASP A 130 -3.04 16.35 8.92
CA ASP A 130 -2.73 16.88 7.60
C ASP A 130 -3.94 17.68 7.07
N ASP A 131 -4.16 18.88 7.62
CA ASP A 131 -5.28 19.81 7.31
C ASP A 131 -5.45 20.14 5.80
N ARG A 132 -4.68 19.52 4.93
CA ARG A 132 -4.73 19.68 3.48
C ARG A 132 -5.06 18.40 2.72
N LYS A 133 -5.40 17.30 3.42
CA LYS A 133 -5.82 16.08 2.73
C LYS A 133 -7.24 16.23 2.23
N ASP A 134 -7.36 15.99 0.96
CA ASP A 134 -8.62 15.86 0.26
C ASP A 134 -9.52 14.84 0.98
N ILE A 135 -10.76 15.17 1.21
CA ILE A 135 -11.75 14.28 1.84
C ILE A 135 -11.82 12.94 1.08
N GLU A 136 -11.52 12.97 -0.23
CA GLU A 136 -11.44 11.79 -1.08
C GLU A 136 -10.32 10.82 -0.64
N ASP A 137 -9.15 11.35 -0.24
CA ASP A 137 -8.03 10.54 0.27
C ASP A 137 -8.44 9.79 1.55
N SER A 138 -9.15 10.48 2.44
CA SER A 138 -9.66 9.89 3.68
C SER A 138 -10.70 8.80 3.41
N LEU A 139 -11.63 9.03 2.47
CA LEU A 139 -12.63 8.05 2.09
C LEU A 139 -12.00 6.79 1.48
N LEU A 140 -11.03 7.00 0.59
CA LEU A 140 -10.32 5.92 -0.08
C LEU A 140 -9.53 5.08 0.94
N ALA A 141 -8.85 5.74 1.89
CA ALA A 141 -8.13 5.07 2.97
C ALA A 141 -9.09 4.26 3.87
N GLU A 142 -10.26 4.79 4.20
CA GLU A 142 -11.28 4.08 4.99
C GLU A 142 -11.76 2.81 4.28
N ILE A 143 -12.01 2.88 2.98
CA ILE A 143 -12.47 1.71 2.21
C ILE A 143 -11.36 0.65 2.11
N ILE A 144 -10.12 1.06 1.86
CA ILE A 144 -9.01 0.12 1.59
C ILE A 144 -8.46 -0.50 2.87
N PHE A 145 -8.36 0.28 3.95
CA PHE A 145 -7.64 -0.09 5.17
C PHE A 145 -8.54 -0.22 6.40
N GLY A 146 -9.81 0.19 6.30
CA GLY A 146 -10.76 0.08 7.41
C GLY A 146 -11.07 -1.36 7.78
N ASN A 147 -11.23 -1.63 9.07
CA ASN A 147 -11.53 -2.97 9.62
C ASN A 147 -12.98 -3.38 9.44
N SER A 148 -13.86 -2.42 9.52
CA SER A 148 -15.28 -2.61 9.34
C SER A 148 -15.81 -1.53 8.42
N ILE A 149 -16.17 -1.93 7.22
CA ILE A 149 -16.74 -1.01 6.24
C ILE A 149 -18.17 -0.70 6.65
N ASN A 150 -18.37 0.49 7.21
CA ASN A 150 -19.72 1.03 7.39
C ASN A 150 -20.24 1.57 6.04
N THR A 151 -20.86 0.70 5.27
CA THR A 151 -21.33 1.00 3.91
C THR A 151 -22.23 2.23 3.87
N THR A 152 -23.11 2.42 4.86
CA THR A 152 -24.01 3.59 4.93
C THR A 152 -23.23 4.88 5.13
N SER A 153 -22.25 4.89 6.02
CA SER A 153 -21.39 6.06 6.27
C SER A 153 -20.61 6.45 5.02
N ILE A 154 -20.01 5.47 4.35
CA ILE A 154 -19.24 5.67 3.13
C ILE A 154 -20.11 6.22 2.00
N GLU A 155 -21.29 5.62 1.78
CA GLU A 155 -22.24 6.11 0.77
C GLU A 155 -22.67 7.55 1.04
N GLN A 156 -22.94 7.90 2.32
CA GLN A 156 -23.27 9.27 2.70
C GLN A 156 -22.14 10.24 2.42
N LYS A 157 -20.89 9.88 2.74
CA LYS A 157 -19.71 10.70 2.40
C LYS A 157 -19.58 10.90 0.89
N CYS A 158 -19.77 9.87 0.07
CA CYS A 158 -19.77 10.00 -1.38
C CYS A 158 -20.81 11.02 -1.87
N ILE A 159 -22.05 10.91 -1.37
CA ILE A 159 -23.12 11.83 -1.75
C ILE A 159 -22.80 13.27 -1.32
N GLN A 160 -22.27 13.47 -0.10
CA GLN A 160 -21.84 14.79 0.39
C GLN A 160 -20.77 15.44 -0.46
N MET A 161 -19.89 14.62 -1.09
CA MET A 161 -18.87 15.08 -2.02
C MET A 161 -19.38 15.23 -3.47
N GLY A 162 -20.68 15.01 -3.71
CA GLY A 162 -21.27 15.12 -5.04
C GLY A 162 -21.11 13.89 -5.94
N TYR A 163 -20.66 12.76 -5.39
CA TYR A 163 -20.59 11.51 -6.14
C TYR A 163 -21.88 10.70 -6.03
N GLU A 164 -22.21 9.98 -7.08
CA GLU A 164 -23.25 8.98 -7.02
C GLU A 164 -22.77 7.72 -6.28
N LYS A 165 -23.70 6.96 -5.67
CA LYS A 165 -23.38 5.67 -5.03
C LYS A 165 -22.73 4.66 -6.02
N SER A 166 -23.03 4.78 -7.30
CA SER A 166 -22.48 3.94 -8.37
C SER A 166 -20.98 4.07 -8.56
N VAL A 167 -20.34 5.15 -8.07
CA VAL A 167 -18.89 5.34 -8.15
C VAL A 167 -18.07 4.29 -7.40
N LEU A 168 -18.69 3.59 -6.46
CA LEU A 168 -18.04 2.55 -5.66
C LEU A 168 -18.29 1.13 -6.23
N LYS A 169 -18.05 0.95 -7.52
CA LYS A 169 -18.30 -0.34 -8.20
C LYS A 169 -17.05 -1.05 -8.69
N GLN A 170 -16.01 -0.32 -9.05
CA GLN A 170 -14.74 -0.89 -9.49
C GLN A 170 -13.57 -0.11 -8.92
N VAL A 171 -12.46 -0.79 -8.74
CA VAL A 171 -11.19 -0.20 -8.34
C VAL A 171 -10.21 -0.26 -9.51
N PHE A 172 -9.41 0.77 -9.68
CA PHE A 172 -8.21 0.70 -10.49
C PHE A 172 -6.98 1.04 -9.65
N VAL A 173 -5.86 0.45 -10.02
CA VAL A 173 -4.55 0.74 -9.42
C VAL A 173 -3.57 0.99 -10.56
N LEU A 174 -3.02 2.20 -10.57
CA LEU A 174 -1.95 2.60 -11.47
C LEU A 174 -0.67 2.79 -10.65
N HIS A 175 0.35 2.05 -10.99
CA HIS A 175 1.68 2.15 -10.41
C HIS A 175 2.63 2.74 -11.43
N ILE A 176 3.29 3.83 -11.09
CA ILE A 176 4.25 4.50 -11.96
C ILE A 176 5.65 4.13 -11.51
N ALA A 177 6.36 3.37 -12.36
CA ALA A 177 7.70 2.92 -12.10
C ALA A 177 8.72 3.98 -12.58
N GLY A 178 9.60 4.42 -11.68
CA GLY A 178 10.66 5.36 -12.02
C GLY A 178 11.46 5.78 -10.79
N ASN A 179 12.77 5.92 -10.94
CA ASN A 179 13.65 6.23 -9.82
C ASN A 179 13.62 7.70 -9.36
N ILE A 180 12.86 8.57 -10.02
CA ILE A 180 12.93 10.03 -9.84
C ILE A 180 11.56 10.68 -9.62
N ILE A 181 10.47 9.91 -9.49
CA ILE A 181 9.15 10.49 -9.34
C ILE A 181 8.91 10.86 -7.88
N THR A 182 8.70 12.15 -7.64
CA THR A 182 8.40 12.69 -6.30
C THR A 182 6.92 12.50 -5.95
N ASN A 183 6.60 12.55 -4.67
CA ASN A 183 5.20 12.49 -4.22
C ASN A 183 4.35 13.64 -4.78
N ASP A 184 4.95 14.82 -4.98
CA ASP A 184 4.21 15.97 -5.54
C ASP A 184 3.88 15.74 -7.01
N GLN A 185 4.74 15.06 -7.75
CA GLN A 185 4.47 14.65 -9.13
C GLN A 185 3.35 13.59 -9.18
N ILE A 186 3.37 12.58 -8.32
CA ILE A 186 2.27 11.58 -8.24
C ILE A 186 0.93 12.28 -7.94
N ARG A 187 0.91 13.26 -7.03
CA ARG A 187 -0.28 14.05 -6.73
C ARG A 187 -0.76 14.86 -7.95
N SER A 188 0.17 15.48 -8.67
CA SER A 188 -0.13 16.19 -9.91
C SER A 188 -0.73 15.26 -10.95
N TYR A 189 -0.17 14.06 -11.10
CA TYR A 189 -0.69 13.04 -12.02
C TYR A 189 -2.09 12.55 -11.62
N ALA A 190 -2.32 12.32 -10.32
CA ALA A 190 -3.65 11.98 -9.83
C ALA A 190 -4.68 13.08 -10.11
N GLN A 191 -4.29 14.36 -9.96
CA GLN A 191 -5.16 15.49 -10.29
C GLN A 191 -5.47 15.55 -11.78
N ASN A 192 -4.47 15.40 -12.65
CA ASN A 192 -4.69 15.35 -14.11
C ASN A 192 -5.64 14.21 -14.50
N LEU A 193 -5.47 13.04 -13.87
CA LEU A 193 -6.37 11.90 -14.13
C LEU A 193 -7.81 12.21 -13.68
N LYS A 194 -8.01 12.87 -12.54
CA LYS A 194 -9.35 13.38 -12.12
C LYS A 194 -9.97 14.28 -13.18
N ASP A 195 -9.16 15.20 -13.72
CA ASP A 195 -9.64 16.14 -14.72
C ASP A 195 -10.05 15.44 -16.02
N TYR A 196 -9.34 14.39 -16.44
CA TYR A 196 -9.75 13.57 -17.59
C TYR A 196 -11.05 12.80 -17.34
N PHE A 197 -11.21 12.22 -16.15
CA PHE A 197 -12.49 11.58 -15.76
C PHE A 197 -13.63 12.58 -15.79
N LYS A 198 -13.44 13.77 -15.23
CA LYS A 198 -14.43 14.85 -15.26
C LYS A 198 -14.76 15.33 -16.66
N ALA A 199 -13.75 15.48 -17.52
CA ALA A 199 -13.95 15.90 -18.93
C ALA A 199 -14.72 14.86 -19.75
N ALA A 200 -14.64 13.58 -19.37
CA ALA A 200 -15.40 12.50 -20.00
C ALA A 200 -16.81 12.30 -19.40
N ASP A 201 -17.21 13.16 -18.45
CA ASP A 201 -18.45 13.00 -17.66
C ASP A 201 -18.57 11.61 -17.04
N TYR A 202 -17.43 11.08 -16.55
CA TYR A 202 -17.34 9.79 -15.92
C TYR A 202 -16.88 9.93 -14.45
N GLN A 203 -17.72 9.51 -13.53
CA GLN A 203 -17.41 9.66 -12.10
C GLN A 203 -16.35 8.69 -11.62
N ALA A 204 -15.31 9.22 -11.01
CA ALA A 204 -14.27 8.46 -10.32
C ALA A 204 -13.74 9.26 -9.12
N ILE A 205 -13.51 8.55 -8.02
CA ILE A 205 -12.76 9.05 -6.87
C ILE A 205 -11.32 8.61 -7.08
N VAL A 206 -10.40 9.56 -7.20
CA VAL A 206 -8.99 9.27 -7.49
C VAL A 206 -8.11 9.87 -6.41
N SER A 207 -7.18 9.11 -5.90
CA SER A 207 -6.21 9.55 -4.92
C SER A 207 -4.85 8.90 -5.13
N CYS A 208 -3.83 9.38 -4.44
CA CYS A 208 -2.50 8.80 -4.47
C CYS A 208 -2.14 8.15 -3.14
N TYR A 209 -1.52 6.98 -3.22
CA TYR A 209 -1.03 6.23 -2.09
C TYR A 209 0.38 5.69 -2.38
N GLY A 210 1.37 6.31 -1.76
CA GLY A 210 2.78 6.03 -2.07
C GLY A 210 3.12 6.39 -3.51
N ASP A 211 3.58 5.42 -4.26
CA ASP A 211 3.92 5.49 -5.67
C ASP A 211 2.77 5.09 -6.62
N ARG A 212 1.57 4.98 -6.07
CA ARG A 212 0.38 4.51 -6.79
C ARG A 212 -0.69 5.59 -6.85
N ILE A 213 -1.38 5.61 -7.96
CA ILE A 213 -2.66 6.29 -8.10
C ILE A 213 -3.75 5.22 -8.01
N ILE A 214 -4.66 5.40 -7.08
CA ILE A 214 -5.74 4.46 -6.82
C ILE A 214 -7.05 5.19 -7.05
N GLY A 215 -8.01 4.52 -7.64
CA GLY A 215 -9.33 5.11 -7.77
C GLY A 215 -10.45 4.09 -7.70
N PHE A 216 -11.61 4.60 -7.24
CA PHE A 216 -12.89 3.93 -7.38
C PHE A 216 -13.69 4.60 -8.47
N MET A 217 -14.40 3.81 -9.26
CA MET A 217 -15.17 4.32 -10.38
C MET A 217 -16.45 3.52 -10.58
N ASN A 218 -17.34 4.06 -11.40
CA ASN A 218 -18.53 3.37 -11.85
C ASN A 218 -18.18 2.07 -12.57
N ASP A 219 -19.17 1.18 -12.67
CA ASP A 219 -19.05 0.00 -13.51
C ASP A 219 -18.74 0.39 -14.97
N CYS A 220 -17.61 -0.05 -15.46
CA CYS A 220 -17.16 0.25 -16.82
C CYS A 220 -17.41 -0.89 -17.82
N THR A 221 -18.16 -1.92 -17.45
CA THR A 221 -18.35 -3.12 -18.30
C THR A 221 -18.83 -2.74 -19.70
N ASP A 222 -19.82 -1.85 -19.78
CA ASP A 222 -20.41 -1.38 -21.05
C ASP A 222 -19.77 -0.07 -21.56
N LYS A 223 -18.74 0.46 -20.87
CA LYS A 223 -18.08 1.74 -21.19
C LYS A 223 -16.55 1.62 -21.23
N ARG A 224 -16.04 0.45 -21.58
CA ARG A 224 -14.58 0.21 -21.64
C ARG A 224 -13.87 1.17 -22.58
N ASP A 225 -14.49 1.50 -23.72
CA ASP A 225 -13.90 2.43 -24.68
C ASP A 225 -13.69 3.83 -24.08
N VAL A 226 -14.64 4.30 -23.26
CA VAL A 226 -14.50 5.58 -22.54
C VAL A 226 -13.33 5.54 -21.57
N ILE A 227 -13.20 4.44 -20.81
CA ILE A 227 -12.10 4.26 -19.87
C ILE A 227 -10.77 4.18 -20.59
N VAL A 228 -10.70 3.42 -21.67
CA VAL A 228 -9.50 3.33 -22.50
C VAL A 228 -9.10 4.72 -23.02
N ASP A 229 -10.05 5.52 -23.54
CA ASP A 229 -9.78 6.88 -24.04
C ASP A 229 -9.23 7.80 -22.91
N ILE A 230 -9.82 7.74 -21.72
CA ILE A 230 -9.33 8.50 -20.55
C ILE A 230 -7.87 8.16 -20.25
N PHE A 231 -7.55 6.87 -20.14
CA PHE A 231 -6.20 6.45 -19.81
C PHE A 231 -5.22 6.61 -20.98
N MET A 232 -5.65 6.57 -22.22
CA MET A 232 -4.80 6.92 -23.38
C MET A 232 -4.42 8.40 -23.39
N LYS A 233 -5.34 9.29 -23.03
CA LYS A 233 -5.04 10.73 -22.84
C LYS A 233 -4.06 10.93 -21.70
N PHE A 234 -4.22 10.20 -20.63
CA PHE A 234 -3.31 10.22 -19.49
C PHE A 234 -1.91 9.67 -19.86
N ASP A 235 -1.84 8.58 -20.63
CA ASP A 235 -0.58 8.04 -21.16
C ASP A 235 0.16 9.07 -22.04
N ALA A 236 -0.56 9.74 -22.94
CA ALA A 236 0.02 10.81 -23.77
C ALA A 236 0.55 11.97 -22.89
N PHE A 237 -0.16 12.35 -21.85
CA PHE A 237 0.30 13.34 -20.88
C PHE A 237 1.58 12.89 -20.16
N LEU A 238 1.61 11.66 -19.64
CA LEU A 238 2.79 11.13 -18.96
C LEU A 238 4.03 11.08 -19.88
N LYS A 239 3.86 10.66 -21.13
CA LYS A 239 4.94 10.58 -22.12
C LYS A 239 5.46 11.95 -22.55
N ASN A 240 4.63 12.98 -22.51
CA ASN A 240 5.08 14.36 -22.75
C ASN A 240 5.93 14.90 -21.59
N GLU A 241 5.66 14.48 -20.35
CA GLU A 241 6.46 14.88 -19.19
C GLU A 241 7.79 14.11 -19.13
N TYR A 242 7.76 12.80 -19.44
CA TYR A 242 8.92 11.91 -19.39
C TYR A 242 8.85 10.86 -20.50
N SER A 243 9.81 10.89 -21.43
CA SER A 243 9.85 9.96 -22.59
C SER A 243 9.94 8.48 -22.19
N ASP A 244 10.57 8.17 -21.04
CA ASP A 244 10.87 6.80 -20.60
C ASP A 244 10.00 6.35 -19.40
N ILE A 245 8.86 7.00 -19.18
CA ILE A 245 7.97 6.63 -18.07
C ILE A 245 7.37 5.25 -18.30
N ARG A 246 7.42 4.44 -17.26
CA ARG A 246 6.77 3.13 -17.25
C ARG A 246 5.70 3.10 -16.18
N TYR A 247 4.58 2.51 -16.51
CA TYR A 247 3.52 2.28 -15.54
C TYR A 247 2.84 0.93 -15.78
N THR A 248 2.19 0.43 -14.75
CA THR A 248 1.24 -0.67 -14.85
C THR A 248 -0.13 -0.16 -14.41
N LEU A 249 -1.15 -0.45 -15.18
CA LEU A 249 -2.52 -0.08 -14.87
C LEU A 249 -3.40 -1.31 -14.90
N ASN A 250 -4.02 -1.61 -13.78
CA ASN A 250 -4.98 -2.69 -13.69
C ASN A 250 -6.33 -2.19 -13.18
N ILE A 251 -7.39 -2.67 -13.80
CA ILE A 251 -8.78 -2.39 -13.44
C ILE A 251 -9.39 -3.69 -12.92
N GLY A 252 -9.83 -3.66 -11.65
CA GLY A 252 -10.40 -4.81 -10.95
C GLY A 252 -11.79 -5.21 -11.47
N GLU A 253 -12.29 -6.32 -10.98
CA GLU A 253 -13.65 -6.77 -11.26
C GLU A 253 -14.69 -5.84 -10.63
N LYS A 254 -15.89 -5.85 -11.21
CA LYS A 254 -17.06 -5.19 -10.66
C LYS A 254 -17.41 -5.75 -9.29
N CYS A 255 -17.64 -4.88 -8.34
CA CYS A 255 -18.09 -5.20 -6.99
C CYS A 255 -19.57 -4.88 -6.83
N ASP A 256 -20.34 -5.84 -6.34
CA ASP A 256 -21.78 -5.65 -6.10
C ASP A 256 -22.04 -4.84 -4.82
N ASN A 257 -21.08 -4.84 -3.91
CA ASN A 257 -21.16 -4.05 -2.69
C ASN A 257 -19.77 -3.52 -2.27
N ILE A 258 -19.77 -2.46 -1.45
CA ILE A 258 -18.59 -1.74 -0.98
C ILE A 258 -17.64 -2.64 -0.19
N SER A 259 -18.15 -3.62 0.58
CA SER A 259 -17.31 -4.52 1.36
C SER A 259 -16.38 -5.40 0.52
N LYS A 260 -16.67 -5.58 -0.76
CA LYS A 260 -15.82 -6.30 -1.70
C LYS A 260 -14.71 -5.45 -2.31
N LEU A 261 -14.80 -4.13 -2.22
CA LEU A 261 -13.80 -3.22 -2.82
C LEU A 261 -12.41 -3.39 -2.22
N GLN A 262 -12.31 -3.64 -0.91
CA GLN A 262 -11.04 -3.90 -0.26
C GLN A 262 -10.35 -5.14 -0.84
N LYS A 263 -11.10 -6.23 -0.99
CA LYS A 263 -10.60 -7.46 -1.63
C LYS A 263 -10.19 -7.19 -3.08
N SER A 264 -11.03 -6.49 -3.85
CA SER A 264 -10.74 -6.12 -5.23
C SER A 264 -9.49 -5.25 -5.33
N PHE A 265 -9.27 -4.31 -4.41
CA PHE A 265 -8.04 -3.54 -4.35
C PHE A 265 -6.80 -4.42 -4.15
N HIS A 266 -6.84 -5.38 -3.21
CA HIS A 266 -5.71 -6.29 -2.99
C HIS A 266 -5.43 -7.17 -4.20
N GLU A 267 -6.46 -7.69 -4.85
CA GLU A 267 -6.31 -8.48 -6.08
C GLU A 267 -5.73 -7.64 -7.22
N THR A 268 -6.24 -6.43 -7.41
CA THR A 268 -5.75 -5.49 -8.44
C THR A 268 -4.30 -5.08 -8.17
N SER A 269 -3.93 -4.86 -6.91
CA SER A 269 -2.55 -4.53 -6.53
C SER A 269 -1.59 -5.70 -6.75
N LYS A 270 -2.00 -6.95 -6.46
CA LYS A 270 -1.22 -8.16 -6.79
C LYS A 270 -1.04 -8.30 -8.29
N THR A 271 -2.08 -8.00 -9.06
CA THR A 271 -2.03 -8.05 -10.53
C THR A 271 -0.98 -7.10 -11.08
N ASN A 272 -0.89 -5.87 -10.57
CA ASN A 272 0.15 -4.92 -11.00
C ASN A 272 1.55 -5.48 -10.79
N ALA A 273 1.83 -6.13 -9.67
CA ALA A 273 3.13 -6.76 -9.42
C ALA A 273 3.43 -7.89 -10.43
N VAL A 274 2.42 -8.65 -10.84
CA VAL A 274 2.57 -9.68 -11.89
C VAL A 274 2.87 -9.03 -13.23
N LEU A 275 2.13 -7.98 -13.60
CA LEU A 275 2.31 -7.26 -14.88
C LEU A 275 3.73 -6.70 -14.99
N GLU A 276 4.26 -6.10 -13.92
CA GLU A 276 5.64 -5.63 -13.87
C GLU A 276 6.63 -6.77 -14.10
N HIS A 277 6.42 -7.90 -13.44
CA HIS A 277 7.33 -9.05 -13.53
C HIS A 277 7.37 -9.65 -14.93
N ILE A 278 6.23 -9.70 -15.64
CA ILE A 278 6.16 -10.21 -17.01
C ILE A 278 6.42 -9.14 -18.08
N GLY A 279 6.79 -7.93 -17.67
CA GLY A 279 7.16 -6.83 -18.57
C GLY A 279 5.99 -6.19 -19.32
N ARG A 280 4.75 -6.41 -18.88
CA ARG A 280 3.56 -5.75 -19.43
C ARG A 280 3.38 -4.37 -18.81
N THR A 281 3.97 -3.38 -19.44
CA THR A 281 3.95 -1.97 -19.00
C THR A 281 3.34 -1.07 -20.07
N ASN A 282 2.88 0.11 -19.66
CA ASN A 282 2.30 1.13 -20.53
C ASN A 282 1.05 0.65 -21.28
N GLU A 283 0.27 -0.21 -20.64
CA GLU A 283 -1.00 -0.72 -21.15
C GLU A 283 -2.07 -0.77 -20.06
N ILE A 284 -3.33 -0.82 -20.48
CA ILE A 284 -4.47 -0.95 -19.60
C ILE A 284 -4.86 -2.43 -19.56
N VAL A 285 -4.85 -3.01 -18.37
CA VAL A 285 -5.22 -4.41 -18.19
C VAL A 285 -6.49 -4.50 -17.36
N PHE A 286 -7.53 -5.08 -17.92
CA PHE A 286 -8.72 -5.44 -17.16
C PHE A 286 -8.49 -6.80 -16.49
N TYR A 287 -8.89 -6.95 -15.24
CA TYR A 287 -8.66 -8.16 -14.46
C TYR A 287 -9.19 -9.43 -15.13
N ASP A 288 -10.31 -9.34 -15.85
CA ASP A 288 -10.87 -10.45 -16.63
C ASP A 288 -9.96 -10.93 -17.78
N GLN A 289 -9.04 -10.08 -18.26
CA GLN A 289 -8.06 -10.39 -19.30
C GLN A 289 -6.82 -11.12 -18.76
N MET A 290 -6.68 -11.26 -17.45
CA MET A 290 -5.52 -11.91 -16.83
C MET A 290 -5.53 -13.44 -17.00
N GLY A 291 -6.62 -14.03 -17.47
CA GLY A 291 -6.69 -15.46 -17.81
C GLY A 291 -6.20 -16.37 -16.69
N PHE A 292 -5.22 -17.22 -17.00
CA PHE A 292 -4.64 -18.16 -16.03
C PHE A 292 -3.97 -17.51 -14.82
N TYR A 293 -3.43 -16.31 -14.95
CA TYR A 293 -2.82 -15.59 -13.83
C TYR A 293 -3.82 -15.31 -12.70
N ARG A 294 -5.11 -15.14 -12.99
CA ARG A 294 -6.15 -14.98 -11.96
C ARG A 294 -6.19 -16.20 -11.02
N MET A 295 -6.06 -17.39 -11.59
CA MET A 295 -6.05 -18.63 -10.79
C MET A 295 -4.79 -18.68 -9.92
N LEU A 296 -3.62 -18.35 -10.47
CA LEU A 296 -2.37 -18.33 -9.70
C LEU A 296 -2.41 -17.33 -8.56
N MET A 297 -2.96 -16.13 -8.78
CA MET A 297 -3.05 -15.09 -7.75
C MET A 297 -4.07 -15.39 -6.65
N ALA A 298 -5.08 -16.23 -6.93
CA ALA A 298 -6.07 -16.64 -5.94
C ALA A 298 -5.50 -17.61 -4.89
N TYR A 299 -4.36 -18.23 -5.14
CA TYR A 299 -3.70 -19.11 -4.19
C TYR A 299 -2.91 -18.32 -3.15
N GLU A 300 -3.31 -18.42 -1.88
CA GLU A 300 -2.57 -17.81 -0.76
C GLU A 300 -1.29 -18.59 -0.44
N ASN A 301 -1.29 -19.91 -0.65
CA ASN A 301 -0.14 -20.77 -0.40
C ASN A 301 0.61 -21.08 -1.71
N THR A 302 1.75 -20.43 -1.91
CA THR A 302 2.60 -20.63 -3.09
C THR A 302 3.48 -21.88 -3.05
N ALA A 303 3.52 -22.61 -1.92
CA ALA A 303 4.39 -23.79 -1.78
C ALA A 303 4.09 -24.93 -2.77
N PRO A 304 2.81 -25.24 -3.13
CA PRO A 304 2.53 -26.21 -4.18
C PRO A 304 3.01 -25.76 -5.55
N MET A 305 2.89 -24.48 -5.87
CA MET A 305 3.37 -23.94 -7.15
C MET A 305 4.90 -24.01 -7.26
N LYS A 306 5.58 -23.69 -6.17
CA LYS A 306 7.05 -23.78 -6.13
C LYS A 306 7.51 -25.23 -6.32
N ARG A 307 6.87 -26.19 -5.63
CA ARG A 307 7.16 -27.62 -5.84
C ARG A 307 6.95 -28.03 -7.29
N PHE A 308 5.83 -27.67 -7.88
CA PHE A 308 5.55 -27.98 -9.28
C PHE A 308 6.59 -27.35 -10.22
N ALA A 309 6.97 -26.10 -9.99
CA ALA A 309 8.03 -25.46 -10.77
C ALA A 309 9.39 -26.17 -10.61
N ASP A 310 9.75 -26.56 -9.39
CA ASP A 310 10.98 -27.29 -9.10
C ASP A 310 10.97 -28.69 -9.74
N GLU A 311 9.83 -29.38 -9.75
CA GLU A 311 9.67 -30.69 -10.39
C GLU A 311 9.74 -30.62 -11.93
N VAL A 312 9.17 -29.58 -12.54
CA VAL A 312 9.08 -29.45 -14.00
C VAL A 312 10.28 -28.72 -14.60
N LEU A 313 10.82 -27.75 -13.90
CA LEU A 313 11.86 -26.84 -14.40
C LEU A 313 13.18 -26.97 -13.64
N GLY A 314 13.24 -27.77 -12.57
CA GLY A 314 14.40 -27.82 -11.65
C GLY A 314 15.72 -28.11 -12.35
N GLU A 315 15.74 -28.99 -13.33
CA GLU A 315 16.94 -29.28 -14.13
C GLU A 315 17.37 -28.12 -15.02
N ILE A 316 16.40 -27.32 -15.50
CA ILE A 316 16.67 -26.15 -16.35
C ILE A 316 17.14 -24.97 -15.49
N ILE A 317 16.59 -24.80 -14.28
CA ILE A 317 16.94 -23.71 -13.36
C ILE A 317 18.32 -23.96 -12.72
N ALA A 318 18.75 -25.22 -12.59
CA ALA A 318 20.04 -25.59 -12.04
C ALA A 318 21.20 -25.49 -13.04
N TYR A 319 20.92 -25.29 -14.34
CA TYR A 319 21.90 -25.10 -15.41
C TYR A 319 22.25 -23.62 -15.59
#